data_7e1ff1968b22553ddb9d99d68dfbcf37
#
_entry.id   7e1ff1968b22553ddb9d99d68dfbcf37
#
_cell.length_a   1.000
_cell.length_b   1.000
_cell.length_c   1.000
_cell.angle_alpha   90.00
_cell.angle_beta   90.00
_cell.angle_gamma   90.00
#
_symmetry.space_group_name_H-M   'P 1'
#
loop_
_entity.id
_entity.type
_entity.pdbx_description
1 polymer ?
#
loop_
_entity_poly.entity_id
_entity_poly.type
_entity_poly.pdbx_seq_one_letter_code
_entity_poly.pdbx_strand_id
1 'polypeptide(L)'
;MNRWMGRLAALCLCLCLLAGLSDCARAEGSGEAADITKKCSIKVSEKSGDKDRMLDGTVGTAWWAEHRDGYVGIKIPDGTAAGWLRVEWLLDPTDFELIEYGADMSELRHRDQTVTFPGIYMLFDLLSDTKYIKLQMGAKEQKIVNLRVYSAGTPSRDLQQWQPPVDKADLMVVSTHQDDELIFLGGTIPYYATALKKPTVVVYMTNCTRNRRKEALNALWVMGVKNYPEFINLPDDKASSVSQAYKGWGGEDVVRGLVVQRIRRFKPEVIVTQDLDGEYGHAQHKAAARIMMSAIEAAADPTQYPESAETYGAWQVKKLYHHLYKENQIMMDWETKLDSLNGYSPLQVAQIGFKEHVSQDKYYDVKSHSQYDNAKFGLYYSTVGSDVGKKDFLENIDPDASASYVAEHAEEIAAYPVWPEAAPEPTPEPTPEPTPEPAPIVAQPETTLAPVVTPAPTPEPRPANERGGGAGLGVAMILLGVAALGGGGWYAWRTLAGGQRGGKRRRGKRRR
;
A
#
# COMPACT_ATOMS: atom_id res chain seq x y z
N MET A 1 -11.21 -62.65 12.14
CA MET A 1 -11.84 -62.29 10.84
C MET A 1 -12.70 -61.02 10.89
N ASN A 2 -13.16 -60.53 12.06
CA ASN A 2 -14.10 -59.40 12.18
C ASN A 2 -13.48 -57.99 12.31
N ARG A 3 -12.15 -57.88 12.37
CA ARG A 3 -11.51 -56.52 12.48
C ARG A 3 -11.09 -55.91 11.14
N TRP A 4 -11.01 -56.76 10.07
CA TRP A 4 -10.66 -56.30 8.72
C TRP A 4 -11.88 -55.84 7.91
N MET A 5 -13.05 -56.42 8.14
CA MET A 5 -14.30 -55.99 7.47
C MET A 5 -14.77 -54.61 7.93
N GLY A 6 -14.54 -54.22 9.19
CA GLY A 6 -14.88 -52.89 9.68
C GLY A 6 -14.00 -51.79 9.08
N ARG A 7 -12.74 -52.07 8.75
CA ARG A 7 -11.82 -51.09 8.12
C ARG A 7 -12.09 -50.90 6.62
N LEU A 8 -12.53 -51.97 5.92
CA LEU A 8 -12.96 -51.85 4.51
C LEU A 8 -14.29 -51.09 4.40
N ALA A 9 -15.23 -51.27 5.34
CA ALA A 9 -16.50 -50.54 5.32
C ALA A 9 -16.30 -49.05 5.64
N ALA A 10 -15.39 -48.70 6.55
CA ALA A 10 -15.05 -47.32 6.83
C ALA A 10 -14.31 -46.64 5.66
N LEU A 11 -13.46 -47.36 4.95
CA LEU A 11 -12.76 -46.85 3.76
C LEU A 11 -13.71 -46.65 2.58
N CYS A 12 -14.69 -47.54 2.39
CA CYS A 12 -15.72 -47.39 1.37
C CYS A 12 -16.70 -46.23 1.72
N LEU A 13 -17.01 -46.01 3.00
CA LEU A 13 -17.85 -44.89 3.41
C LEU A 13 -17.16 -43.53 3.21
N CYS A 14 -15.85 -43.44 3.48
CA CYS A 14 -15.06 -42.23 3.19
C CYS A 14 -14.91 -42.00 1.66
N LEU A 15 -14.80 -43.05 0.87
CA LEU A 15 -14.77 -42.92 -0.61
C LEU A 15 -16.13 -42.57 -1.19
N CYS A 16 -17.24 -42.97 -0.57
CA CYS A 16 -18.61 -42.58 -1.00
C CYS A 16 -18.98 -41.15 -0.54
N LEU A 17 -18.39 -40.64 0.54
CA LEU A 17 -18.57 -39.23 0.96
C LEU A 17 -17.71 -38.26 0.12
N LEU A 18 -16.63 -38.73 -0.50
CA LEU A 18 -15.83 -37.97 -1.47
C LEU A 18 -16.43 -37.96 -2.89
N ALA A 19 -17.35 -38.86 -3.21
CA ALA A 19 -18.01 -38.95 -4.53
C ALA A 19 -19.30 -38.10 -4.64
N GLY A 20 -19.64 -37.35 -3.60
CA GLY A 20 -20.82 -36.45 -3.58
C GLY A 20 -20.50 -34.97 -3.69
N LEU A 21 -19.23 -34.59 -3.74
CA LEU A 21 -18.81 -33.27 -4.18
C LEU A 21 -18.82 -33.32 -5.71
N SER A 22 -19.84 -32.76 -6.32
CA SER A 22 -19.79 -32.41 -7.73
C SER A 22 -18.53 -31.59 -7.90
N ASP A 23 -17.49 -32.16 -8.51
CA ASP A 23 -16.32 -31.43 -8.99
C ASP A 23 -16.85 -30.41 -10.01
N CYS A 24 -17.24 -29.24 -9.56
CA CYS A 24 -17.43 -28.10 -10.43
C CYS A 24 -16.05 -27.78 -10.99
N ALA A 25 -15.75 -28.36 -12.14
CA ALA A 25 -14.45 -28.23 -12.78
C ALA A 25 -14.21 -26.74 -13.09
N ARG A 26 -13.04 -26.27 -12.73
CA ARG A 26 -12.54 -24.97 -13.17
C ARG A 26 -12.51 -24.96 -14.70
N ALA A 27 -12.79 -23.81 -15.31
CA ALA A 27 -12.70 -23.68 -16.76
C ALA A 27 -11.25 -23.88 -17.24
N GLU A 28 -10.98 -24.99 -17.86
CA GLU A 28 -9.69 -25.32 -18.47
C GLU A 28 -9.68 -24.85 -19.94
N GLY A 29 -8.60 -24.25 -20.37
CA GLY A 29 -8.35 -23.84 -21.75
C GLY A 29 -6.88 -24.06 -22.11
N SER A 30 -6.61 -24.44 -23.35
CA SER A 30 -5.26 -24.52 -23.89
C SER A 30 -4.79 -23.13 -24.30
N GLY A 31 -3.65 -22.68 -23.75
CA GLY A 31 -3.04 -21.39 -24.06
C GLY A 31 -3.31 -20.30 -23.02
N GLU A 32 -2.91 -19.08 -23.38
CA GLU A 32 -3.06 -17.91 -22.51
C GLU A 32 -4.50 -17.39 -22.53
N ALA A 33 -4.98 -16.98 -21.36
CA ALA A 33 -6.31 -16.41 -21.20
C ALA A 33 -6.42 -15.04 -21.91
N ALA A 34 -7.36 -14.92 -22.86
CA ALA A 34 -7.58 -13.71 -23.64
C ALA A 34 -8.70 -12.83 -23.04
N ASP A 35 -8.57 -11.52 -23.13
CA ASP A 35 -9.64 -10.57 -22.73
C ASP A 35 -10.86 -10.73 -23.64
N ILE A 36 -11.97 -11.16 -23.06
CA ILE A 36 -13.27 -11.33 -23.72
C ILE A 36 -14.32 -10.32 -23.24
N THR A 37 -13.94 -9.32 -22.45
CA THR A 37 -14.85 -8.35 -21.84
C THR A 37 -15.81 -7.72 -22.85
N LYS A 38 -15.30 -7.34 -24.01
CA LYS A 38 -16.12 -6.71 -25.09
C LYS A 38 -17.16 -7.67 -25.71
N LYS A 39 -17.00 -8.98 -25.52
CA LYS A 39 -17.97 -9.97 -25.97
C LYS A 39 -19.10 -10.17 -24.94
N CYS A 40 -18.84 -9.84 -23.66
CA CYS A 40 -19.78 -10.02 -22.58
C CYS A 40 -20.83 -8.89 -22.54
N SER A 41 -22.05 -9.21 -22.12
CA SER A 41 -23.05 -8.19 -21.81
C SER A 41 -22.96 -7.80 -20.34
N ILE A 42 -22.60 -6.54 -20.07
CA ILE A 42 -22.43 -6.05 -18.70
C ILE A 42 -23.54 -5.06 -18.37
N LYS A 43 -24.22 -5.29 -17.24
CA LYS A 43 -25.28 -4.44 -16.69
C LYS A 43 -24.93 -4.06 -15.27
N VAL A 44 -25.39 -2.92 -14.83
CA VAL A 44 -25.27 -2.45 -13.44
C VAL A 44 -26.65 -2.11 -12.91
N SER A 45 -26.86 -2.29 -11.61
CA SER A 45 -28.13 -2.03 -10.94
C SER A 45 -28.49 -0.54 -10.91
N GLU A 46 -27.47 0.31 -10.88
CA GLU A 46 -27.60 1.76 -10.72
C GLU A 46 -26.51 2.49 -11.50
N LYS A 47 -26.67 3.81 -11.72
CA LYS A 47 -25.71 4.64 -12.48
C LYS A 47 -25.27 4.02 -13.79
N SER A 48 -26.24 3.54 -14.58
CA SER A 48 -25.96 2.85 -15.85
C SER A 48 -25.17 3.72 -16.84
N GLY A 49 -25.28 5.06 -16.76
CA GLY A 49 -24.50 6.00 -17.55
C GLY A 49 -23.00 6.02 -17.22
N ASP A 50 -22.63 5.58 -16.01
CA ASP A 50 -21.23 5.52 -15.55
C ASP A 50 -20.58 4.13 -15.73
N LYS A 51 -21.34 3.14 -16.22
CA LYS A 51 -20.87 1.77 -16.42
C LYS A 51 -19.56 1.70 -17.19
N ASP A 52 -19.42 2.46 -18.24
CA ASP A 52 -18.26 2.41 -19.12
C ASP A 52 -16.98 2.90 -18.46
N ARG A 53 -17.09 3.63 -17.34
CA ARG A 53 -15.93 4.09 -16.54
C ARG A 53 -15.13 2.94 -15.88
N MET A 54 -15.74 1.79 -15.66
CA MET A 54 -15.01 0.61 -15.20
C MET A 54 -14.53 -0.29 -16.35
N LEU A 55 -14.80 0.09 -17.60
CA LEU A 55 -14.47 -0.69 -18.79
C LEU A 55 -13.49 0.04 -19.72
N ASP A 56 -13.22 1.32 -19.48
CA ASP A 56 -12.41 2.18 -20.33
C ASP A 56 -10.89 1.99 -20.16
N GLY A 57 -10.46 1.27 -19.10
CA GLY A 57 -9.07 1.03 -18.77
C GLY A 57 -8.37 2.23 -18.12
N THR A 58 -9.12 3.28 -17.78
CA THR A 58 -8.58 4.52 -17.21
C THR A 58 -8.59 4.46 -15.69
N VAL A 59 -7.45 4.63 -15.04
CA VAL A 59 -7.33 4.62 -13.57
C VAL A 59 -8.01 5.83 -12.90
N GLY A 60 -8.33 6.88 -13.66
CA GLY A 60 -8.97 8.09 -13.15
C GLY A 60 -10.49 8.01 -13.04
N THR A 61 -11.11 6.98 -13.62
CA THR A 61 -12.56 6.79 -13.69
C THR A 61 -12.98 5.55 -12.93
N ALA A 62 -14.22 5.52 -12.46
CA ALA A 62 -14.78 4.36 -11.78
C ALA A 62 -16.30 4.37 -11.90
N TRP A 63 -16.89 3.18 -11.94
CA TRP A 63 -18.29 3.00 -11.57
C TRP A 63 -18.37 2.82 -10.05
N TRP A 64 -19.41 3.34 -9.42
CA TRP A 64 -19.61 3.18 -8.00
C TRP A 64 -21.05 2.74 -7.66
N ALA A 65 -21.18 1.90 -6.64
CA ALA A 65 -22.44 1.57 -6.03
C ALA A 65 -22.82 2.62 -4.97
N GLU A 66 -23.95 3.30 -5.14
CA GLU A 66 -24.46 4.24 -4.11
C GLU A 66 -25.10 3.49 -2.95
N HIS A 67 -25.68 2.31 -3.22
CA HIS A 67 -26.37 1.50 -2.24
C HIS A 67 -25.60 0.19 -1.98
N ARG A 68 -25.78 -0.36 -0.78
CA ARG A 68 -25.09 -1.58 -0.38
C ARG A 68 -25.55 -2.84 -1.14
N ASP A 69 -26.66 -2.79 -1.86
CA ASP A 69 -27.20 -3.86 -2.69
C ASP A 69 -26.99 -3.61 -4.20
N GLY A 70 -26.20 -2.60 -4.52
CA GLY A 70 -25.75 -2.34 -5.89
C GLY A 70 -24.98 -3.53 -6.45
N TYR A 71 -25.13 -3.83 -7.75
CA TYR A 71 -24.42 -4.96 -8.37
C TYR A 71 -23.99 -4.68 -9.79
N VAL A 72 -22.97 -5.44 -10.21
CA VAL A 72 -22.57 -5.62 -11.61
C VAL A 72 -22.97 -7.02 -12.05
N GLY A 73 -23.84 -7.12 -13.06
CA GLY A 73 -24.24 -8.37 -13.69
C GLY A 73 -23.51 -8.56 -15.03
N ILE A 74 -22.93 -9.74 -15.24
CA ILE A 74 -22.18 -10.08 -16.44
C ILE A 74 -22.79 -11.31 -17.07
N LYS A 75 -23.19 -11.22 -18.35
CA LYS A 75 -23.59 -12.38 -19.16
C LYS A 75 -22.47 -12.74 -20.11
N ILE A 76 -22.01 -13.99 -20.03
CA ILE A 76 -21.04 -14.58 -20.93
C ILE A 76 -21.79 -15.08 -22.18
N PRO A 77 -21.31 -14.78 -23.39
CA PRO A 77 -22.01 -15.22 -24.62
C PRO A 77 -21.96 -16.73 -24.79
N ASP A 78 -22.97 -17.28 -25.46
CA ASP A 78 -23.03 -18.70 -25.77
C ASP A 78 -21.81 -19.12 -26.62
N GLY A 79 -21.35 -20.34 -26.41
CA GLY A 79 -20.15 -20.86 -27.08
C GLY A 79 -18.81 -20.27 -26.58
N THR A 80 -18.85 -19.39 -25.56
CA THR A 80 -17.64 -18.83 -24.96
C THR A 80 -17.45 -19.40 -23.56
N ALA A 81 -16.24 -19.90 -23.26
CA ALA A 81 -15.82 -20.28 -21.92
C ALA A 81 -15.05 -19.12 -21.27
N ALA A 82 -15.58 -18.58 -20.20
CA ALA A 82 -14.85 -17.65 -19.35
C ALA A 82 -14.11 -18.43 -18.26
N GLY A 83 -12.87 -18.06 -17.98
CA GLY A 83 -12.05 -18.69 -16.95
C GLY A 83 -11.72 -17.77 -15.79
N TRP A 84 -11.77 -16.44 -16.03
CA TRP A 84 -11.32 -15.48 -15.02
C TRP A 84 -12.14 -14.20 -15.05
N LEU A 85 -12.36 -13.63 -13.86
CA LEU A 85 -12.88 -12.28 -13.65
C LEU A 85 -11.82 -11.47 -12.89
N ARG A 86 -11.33 -10.38 -13.49
CA ARG A 86 -10.47 -9.40 -12.81
C ARG A 86 -11.31 -8.21 -12.38
N VAL A 87 -11.18 -7.83 -11.12
CA VAL A 87 -11.76 -6.62 -10.56
C VAL A 87 -10.65 -5.77 -9.97
N GLU A 88 -10.59 -4.50 -10.36
CA GLU A 88 -9.71 -3.50 -9.77
C GLU A 88 -10.57 -2.49 -9.04
N TRP A 89 -10.38 -2.42 -7.73
CA TRP A 89 -11.10 -1.51 -6.85
C TRP A 89 -10.38 -0.18 -6.71
N LEU A 90 -11.10 0.86 -6.30
CA LEU A 90 -10.51 2.15 -5.99
C LEU A 90 -9.70 2.11 -4.69
N LEU A 91 -10.25 1.45 -3.69
CA LEU A 91 -9.68 1.13 -2.38
C LEU A 91 -9.97 -0.34 -2.11
N ASP A 92 -9.37 -0.91 -1.09
CA ASP A 92 -9.70 -2.28 -0.68
C ASP A 92 -11.21 -2.39 -0.42
N PRO A 93 -11.88 -3.35 -1.03
CA PRO A 93 -13.31 -3.53 -0.81
C PRO A 93 -13.57 -4.01 0.62
N THR A 94 -14.63 -3.53 1.23
CA THR A 94 -14.96 -3.87 2.61
C THR A 94 -16.00 -4.98 2.74
N ASP A 95 -16.87 -5.14 1.74
CA ASP A 95 -17.96 -6.12 1.78
C ASP A 95 -18.54 -6.31 0.37
N PHE A 96 -18.47 -7.52 -0.18
CA PHE A 96 -19.04 -7.87 -1.48
C PHE A 96 -19.27 -9.38 -1.59
N GLU A 97 -20.08 -9.76 -2.57
CA GLU A 97 -20.33 -11.15 -2.92
C GLU A 97 -20.10 -11.38 -4.41
N LEU A 98 -19.51 -12.52 -4.77
CA LEU A 98 -19.38 -12.97 -6.15
C LEU A 98 -20.17 -14.26 -6.35
N ILE A 99 -21.20 -14.19 -7.18
CA ILE A 99 -22.12 -15.31 -7.41
C ILE A 99 -22.05 -15.72 -8.88
N GLU A 100 -21.84 -16.99 -9.13
CA GLU A 100 -21.78 -17.60 -10.45
C GLU A 100 -23.04 -18.42 -10.71
N TYR A 101 -23.64 -18.26 -11.90
CA TYR A 101 -24.84 -18.97 -12.31
C TYR A 101 -24.65 -19.71 -13.63
N GLY A 102 -25.32 -20.84 -13.76
CA GLY A 102 -25.45 -21.61 -14.99
C GLY A 102 -26.36 -20.96 -16.04
N ALA A 103 -26.55 -21.66 -17.17
CA ALA A 103 -27.42 -21.20 -18.26
C ALA A 103 -28.89 -21.14 -17.87
N ASP A 104 -29.31 -21.98 -16.95
CA ASP A 104 -30.67 -22.05 -16.39
C ASP A 104 -30.88 -21.14 -15.18
N MET A 105 -29.88 -20.28 -14.86
CA MET A 105 -29.85 -19.43 -13.68
C MET A 105 -29.77 -20.19 -12.34
N SER A 106 -29.42 -21.47 -12.36
CA SER A 106 -29.03 -22.16 -11.13
C SER A 106 -27.74 -21.57 -10.58
N GLU A 107 -27.67 -21.40 -9.26
CA GLU A 107 -26.45 -20.95 -8.59
C GLU A 107 -25.42 -22.09 -8.61
N LEU A 108 -24.24 -21.81 -9.15
CA LEU A 108 -23.12 -22.76 -9.24
C LEU A 108 -22.14 -22.57 -8.08
N ARG A 109 -21.84 -21.31 -7.75
CA ARG A 109 -20.91 -20.96 -6.68
C ARG A 109 -21.20 -19.57 -6.13
N HIS A 110 -21.11 -19.46 -4.80
CA HIS A 110 -21.22 -18.21 -4.08
C HIS A 110 -19.96 -17.99 -3.26
N ARG A 111 -19.36 -16.82 -3.38
CA ARG A 111 -18.20 -16.38 -2.61
C ARG A 111 -18.51 -15.03 -1.98
N ASP A 112 -18.39 -14.96 -0.68
CA ASP A 112 -18.41 -13.70 0.05
C ASP A 112 -16.98 -13.18 0.29
N GLN A 113 -16.87 -12.01 0.85
CA GLN A 113 -15.59 -11.38 1.15
C GLN A 113 -14.77 -12.20 2.17
N THR A 114 -15.38 -12.98 3.05
CA THR A 114 -14.67 -13.76 4.07
C THR A 114 -13.87 -14.90 3.46
N VAL A 115 -14.26 -15.36 2.27
CA VAL A 115 -13.60 -16.44 1.51
C VAL A 115 -12.48 -15.88 0.62
N THR A 116 -12.54 -14.59 0.29
CA THR A 116 -11.62 -13.95 -0.65
C THR A 116 -10.89 -12.81 0.05
N PHE A 117 -9.58 -12.88 0.06
CA PHE A 117 -8.74 -11.81 0.58
C PHE A 117 -9.02 -10.48 -0.15
N PRO A 118 -9.41 -9.41 0.57
CA PRO A 118 -9.74 -8.14 -0.03
C PRO A 118 -8.49 -7.32 -0.37
N GLY A 119 -8.24 -7.14 -1.66
CA GLY A 119 -7.20 -6.26 -2.16
C GLY A 119 -7.71 -5.42 -3.33
N ILE A 120 -7.04 -4.34 -3.68
CA ILE A 120 -7.46 -3.51 -4.83
C ILE A 120 -7.39 -4.27 -6.15
N TYR A 121 -6.56 -5.31 -6.25
CA TYR A 121 -6.50 -6.23 -7.38
C TYR A 121 -7.02 -7.59 -6.98
N MET A 122 -8.09 -8.01 -7.60
CA MET A 122 -8.66 -9.33 -7.38
C MET A 122 -8.84 -10.07 -8.69
N LEU A 123 -8.35 -11.29 -8.76
CA LEU A 123 -8.54 -12.20 -9.88
C LEU A 123 -9.25 -13.45 -9.39
N PHE A 124 -10.46 -13.63 -9.86
CA PHE A 124 -11.31 -14.78 -9.53
C PHE A 124 -11.27 -15.80 -10.66
N ASP A 125 -11.01 -17.06 -10.32
CA ASP A 125 -11.26 -18.18 -11.22
C ASP A 125 -12.77 -18.38 -11.38
N LEU A 126 -13.19 -18.80 -12.56
CA LEU A 126 -14.58 -19.10 -12.88
C LEU A 126 -14.77 -20.59 -13.16
N LEU A 127 -15.97 -21.09 -12.84
CA LEU A 127 -16.35 -22.46 -13.18
C LEU A 127 -16.63 -22.59 -14.68
N SER A 128 -16.41 -23.79 -15.25
CA SER A 128 -16.60 -24.07 -16.68
C SER A 128 -18.02 -23.77 -17.19
N ASP A 129 -19.00 -23.98 -16.34
CA ASP A 129 -20.42 -23.85 -16.68
C ASP A 129 -20.99 -22.46 -16.38
N THR A 130 -20.14 -21.52 -15.89
CA THR A 130 -20.56 -20.16 -15.60
C THR A 130 -21.03 -19.44 -16.85
N LYS A 131 -22.28 -18.96 -16.84
CA LYS A 131 -22.90 -18.16 -17.90
C LYS A 131 -23.32 -16.77 -17.42
N TYR A 132 -23.56 -16.63 -16.13
CA TYR A 132 -23.85 -15.34 -15.54
C TYR A 132 -23.01 -15.16 -14.27
N ILE A 133 -22.57 -13.92 -14.05
CA ILE A 133 -21.83 -13.54 -12.86
C ILE A 133 -22.55 -12.34 -12.25
N LYS A 134 -22.75 -12.35 -10.95
CA LYS A 134 -23.23 -11.21 -10.18
C LYS A 134 -22.16 -10.84 -9.15
N LEU A 135 -21.61 -9.64 -9.28
CA LEU A 135 -20.76 -9.03 -8.27
C LEU A 135 -21.62 -8.04 -7.50
N GLN A 136 -22.03 -8.39 -6.31
CA GLN A 136 -22.92 -7.62 -5.45
C GLN A 136 -22.13 -6.88 -4.37
N MET A 137 -22.43 -5.61 -4.17
CA MET A 137 -21.82 -4.79 -3.14
C MET A 137 -22.53 -5.01 -1.81
N GLY A 138 -21.79 -5.24 -0.74
CA GLY A 138 -22.30 -5.33 0.63
C GLY A 138 -22.24 -4.00 1.38
N ALA A 139 -21.37 -3.07 0.93
CA ALA A 139 -21.21 -1.76 1.52
C ALA A 139 -21.50 -0.63 0.52
N LYS A 140 -21.82 0.57 1.04
CA LYS A 140 -22.02 1.78 0.24
C LYS A 140 -20.69 2.28 -0.34
N GLU A 141 -20.80 3.01 -1.43
CA GLU A 141 -19.71 3.78 -2.05
C GLU A 141 -18.50 2.95 -2.54
N GLN A 142 -18.64 1.64 -2.64
CA GLN A 142 -17.62 0.82 -3.25
C GLN A 142 -17.45 1.17 -4.74
N LYS A 143 -16.20 1.30 -5.18
CA LYS A 143 -15.88 1.82 -6.52
C LYS A 143 -15.02 0.83 -7.28
N ILE A 144 -15.48 0.44 -8.46
CA ILE A 144 -14.75 -0.40 -9.40
C ILE A 144 -14.10 0.48 -10.45
N VAL A 145 -12.76 0.46 -10.51
CA VAL A 145 -11.96 1.21 -11.50
C VAL A 145 -11.85 0.44 -12.80
N ASN A 146 -11.65 -0.88 -12.69
CA ASN A 146 -11.49 -1.72 -13.87
C ASN A 146 -12.10 -3.09 -13.64
N LEU A 147 -12.84 -3.57 -14.65
CA LEU A 147 -13.43 -4.91 -14.65
C LEU A 147 -13.14 -5.56 -16.00
N ARG A 148 -12.59 -6.78 -15.97
CA ARG A 148 -12.27 -7.55 -17.17
C ARG A 148 -12.67 -9.00 -16.98
N VAL A 149 -13.18 -9.59 -18.06
CA VAL A 149 -13.47 -11.03 -18.16
C VAL A 149 -12.49 -11.63 -19.13
N TYR A 150 -11.87 -12.73 -18.73
CA TYR A 150 -10.92 -13.46 -19.58
C TYR A 150 -11.45 -14.86 -19.90
N SER A 151 -11.05 -15.36 -21.06
CA SER A 151 -11.35 -16.75 -21.46
C SER A 151 -10.72 -17.76 -20.50
N ALA A 152 -11.17 -19.01 -20.60
CA ALA A 152 -10.43 -20.13 -20.02
C ALA A 152 -9.00 -20.17 -20.59
N GLY A 153 -8.06 -20.66 -19.77
CA GLY A 153 -6.63 -20.70 -20.08
C GLY A 153 -5.76 -20.22 -18.91
N THR A 154 -4.45 -20.21 -19.15
CA THR A 154 -3.49 -19.72 -18.15
C THR A 154 -3.52 -18.19 -18.11
N PRO A 155 -3.72 -17.57 -16.93
CA PRO A 155 -3.62 -16.13 -16.80
C PRO A 155 -2.23 -15.63 -17.25
N SER A 156 -2.20 -14.55 -18.00
CA SER A 156 -0.93 -13.88 -18.33
C SER A 156 -0.22 -13.44 -17.05
N ARG A 157 1.08 -13.24 -17.14
CA ARG A 157 1.88 -12.77 -16.00
C ARG A 157 1.38 -11.43 -15.42
N ASP A 158 0.73 -10.61 -16.23
CA ASP A 158 0.21 -9.30 -15.82
C ASP A 158 -1.10 -9.39 -15.03
N LEU A 159 -1.75 -10.56 -15.02
CA LEU A 159 -2.92 -10.81 -14.19
C LEU A 159 -2.47 -11.22 -12.79
N GLN A 160 -2.33 -10.22 -11.92
CA GLN A 160 -1.85 -10.39 -10.55
C GLN A 160 -2.79 -11.27 -9.73
N GLN A 161 -2.26 -12.37 -9.20
CA GLN A 161 -2.95 -13.29 -8.30
C GLN A 161 -2.34 -13.17 -6.90
N TRP A 162 -2.78 -12.17 -6.17
CA TRP A 162 -2.29 -11.92 -4.83
C TRP A 162 -2.79 -13.00 -3.87
N GLN A 163 -1.90 -13.42 -3.01
CA GLN A 163 -2.19 -14.22 -1.82
C GLN A 163 -2.35 -13.29 -0.61
N PRO A 164 -3.06 -13.72 0.43
CA PRO A 164 -3.10 -12.97 1.69
C PRO A 164 -1.69 -12.60 2.18
N PRO A 165 -1.55 -11.54 3.00
CA PRO A 165 -0.32 -11.32 3.72
C PRO A 165 0.12 -12.57 4.49
N VAL A 166 1.42 -12.72 4.73
CA VAL A 166 1.94 -13.86 5.49
C VAL A 166 1.34 -13.92 6.90
N ASP A 167 1.14 -15.12 7.43
CA ASP A 167 0.63 -15.28 8.79
C ASP A 167 1.68 -14.92 9.84
N LYS A 168 2.93 -15.29 9.59
CA LYS A 168 4.10 -14.91 10.37
C LYS A 168 5.24 -14.56 9.44
N ALA A 169 5.94 -13.46 9.71
CA ALA A 169 7.07 -13.00 8.91
C ALA A 169 8.42 -13.36 9.55
N ASP A 170 9.40 -13.78 8.75
CA ASP A 170 10.80 -13.73 9.13
C ASP A 170 11.30 -12.29 9.05
N LEU A 171 10.85 -11.55 8.03
CA LEU A 171 11.27 -10.17 7.77
C LEU A 171 10.06 -9.25 7.56
N MET A 172 10.03 -8.13 8.27
CA MET A 172 9.14 -7.01 8.00
C MET A 172 9.95 -5.85 7.42
N VAL A 173 9.60 -5.44 6.21
CA VAL A 173 10.19 -4.28 5.53
C VAL A 173 9.22 -3.11 5.66
N VAL A 174 9.62 -2.06 6.37
CA VAL A 174 8.76 -0.89 6.62
C VAL A 174 9.24 0.29 5.78
N SER A 175 8.40 0.72 4.85
CA SER A 175 8.61 1.84 3.94
C SER A 175 7.67 2.99 4.28
N THR A 176 8.13 4.23 4.21
CA THR A 176 7.27 5.38 4.45
C THR A 176 6.33 5.60 3.28
N HIS A 177 6.86 5.77 2.07
CA HIS A 177 6.07 5.97 0.86
C HIS A 177 6.23 4.77 -0.09
N GLN A 178 5.34 4.69 -1.05
CA GLN A 178 5.43 3.69 -2.11
C GLN A 178 6.47 4.15 -3.15
N ASP A 179 7.65 3.62 -3.12
CA ASP A 179 8.88 3.72 -3.90
C ASP A 179 10.15 3.67 -3.01
N ASP A 180 10.05 4.13 -1.76
CA ASP A 180 11.17 4.15 -0.81
C ASP A 180 11.73 2.73 -0.54
N GLU A 181 10.87 1.70 -0.60
CA GLU A 181 11.24 0.30 -0.40
C GLU A 181 12.29 -0.19 -1.40
N LEU A 182 12.38 0.47 -2.56
CA LEU A 182 13.36 0.14 -3.59
C LEU A 182 14.48 1.18 -3.67
N ILE A 183 14.16 2.46 -3.53
CA ILE A 183 15.16 3.53 -3.61
C ILE A 183 16.17 3.40 -2.48
N PHE A 184 15.70 3.18 -1.24
CA PHE A 184 16.53 3.23 -0.03
C PHE A 184 16.79 1.85 0.60
N LEU A 185 15.90 0.88 0.40
CA LEU A 185 16.09 -0.46 0.96
C LEU A 185 16.57 -1.48 -0.08
N GLY A 186 16.74 -1.05 -1.34
CA GLY A 186 17.45 -1.72 -2.42
C GLY A 186 16.98 -3.13 -2.71
N GLY A 187 17.94 -4.05 -2.69
CA GLY A 187 17.70 -5.47 -2.97
C GLY A 187 17.03 -6.27 -1.84
N THR A 188 16.62 -5.63 -0.74
CA THR A 188 16.06 -6.34 0.44
C THR A 188 14.88 -7.24 0.06
N ILE A 189 13.87 -6.69 -0.60
CA ILE A 189 12.66 -7.45 -0.95
C ILE A 189 12.97 -8.57 -1.96
N PRO A 190 13.60 -8.31 -3.13
CA PRO A 190 13.89 -9.37 -4.08
C PRO A 190 14.84 -10.44 -3.51
N TYR A 191 15.75 -10.09 -2.62
CA TYR A 191 16.63 -11.07 -1.99
C TYR A 191 15.88 -11.98 -1.03
N TYR A 192 15.20 -11.43 -0.01
CA TYR A 192 14.56 -12.25 1.02
C TYR A 192 13.26 -12.90 0.54
N ALA A 193 12.33 -12.11 -0.04
CA ALA A 193 11.04 -12.63 -0.43
C ALA A 193 11.10 -13.53 -1.67
N THR A 194 11.93 -13.20 -2.66
CA THR A 194 11.93 -13.90 -3.95
C THR A 194 13.05 -14.91 -4.07
N ALA A 195 14.31 -14.51 -3.81
CA ALA A 195 15.44 -15.41 -3.97
C ALA A 195 15.50 -16.46 -2.87
N LEU A 196 15.35 -16.05 -1.61
CA LEU A 196 15.40 -16.94 -0.44
C LEU A 196 14.04 -17.52 -0.04
N LYS A 197 12.94 -16.98 -0.61
CA LYS A 197 11.55 -17.39 -0.28
C LYS A 197 11.23 -17.29 1.21
N LYS A 198 11.83 -16.33 1.90
CA LYS A 198 11.53 -16.07 3.30
C LYS A 198 10.19 -15.37 3.45
N PRO A 199 9.33 -15.80 4.38
CA PRO A 199 8.11 -15.08 4.73
C PRO A 199 8.41 -13.61 5.02
N THR A 200 8.01 -12.73 4.10
CA THR A 200 8.33 -11.30 4.15
C THR A 200 7.04 -10.50 4.03
N VAL A 201 6.81 -9.59 4.97
CA VAL A 201 5.73 -8.60 4.86
C VAL A 201 6.31 -7.22 4.54
N VAL A 202 5.76 -6.58 3.52
CA VAL A 202 6.08 -5.18 3.19
C VAL A 202 4.98 -4.29 3.75
N VAL A 203 5.36 -3.30 4.55
CA VAL A 203 4.42 -2.37 5.21
C VAL A 203 4.69 -0.96 4.72
N TYR A 204 3.67 -0.33 4.15
CA TYR A 204 3.70 1.07 3.75
C TYR A 204 2.99 1.93 4.81
N MET A 205 3.69 2.95 5.32
CA MET A 205 3.16 3.81 6.37
C MET A 205 2.10 4.76 5.83
N THR A 206 2.40 5.44 4.70
CA THR A 206 1.53 6.49 4.19
C THR A 206 0.62 6.00 3.06
N ASN A 207 -0.50 6.71 2.91
CA ASN A 207 -1.39 6.56 1.78
C ASN A 207 -1.08 7.67 0.76
N CYS A 208 -0.08 7.43 -0.07
CA CYS A 208 0.21 8.29 -1.20
C CYS A 208 -1.00 8.34 -2.16
N THR A 209 -0.85 8.76 -3.37
CA THR A 209 -1.94 8.70 -4.34
C THR A 209 -2.28 7.25 -4.68
N ARG A 210 -3.54 7.01 -5.09
CA ARG A 210 -3.97 5.71 -5.59
C ARG A 210 -3.04 5.14 -6.67
N ASN A 211 -2.52 5.99 -7.55
CA ASN A 211 -1.60 5.55 -8.60
C ASN A 211 -0.32 4.98 -8.00
N ARG A 212 0.23 5.60 -6.96
CA ARG A 212 1.44 5.09 -6.28
C ARG A 212 1.20 3.76 -5.58
N ARG A 213 0.01 3.57 -4.97
CA ARG A 213 -0.35 2.26 -4.41
C ARG A 213 -0.39 1.17 -5.50
N LYS A 214 -0.97 1.48 -6.66
CA LYS A 214 -0.98 0.58 -7.82
C LYS A 214 0.43 0.31 -8.34
N GLU A 215 1.25 1.33 -8.44
CA GLU A 215 2.65 1.24 -8.85
C GLU A 215 3.45 0.32 -7.91
N ALA A 216 3.28 0.46 -6.59
CA ALA A 216 3.91 -0.42 -5.62
C ALA A 216 3.48 -1.88 -5.76
N LEU A 217 2.18 -2.14 -5.97
CA LEU A 217 1.70 -3.50 -6.22
C LEU A 217 2.28 -4.09 -7.50
N ASN A 218 2.35 -3.30 -8.58
CA ASN A 218 3.00 -3.73 -9.81
C ASN A 218 4.48 -4.05 -9.58
N ALA A 219 5.19 -3.16 -8.88
CA ALA A 219 6.62 -3.33 -8.57
C ALA A 219 6.87 -4.63 -7.78
N LEU A 220 6.12 -4.85 -6.71
CA LEU A 220 6.22 -6.07 -5.91
C LEU A 220 5.91 -7.32 -6.75
N TRP A 221 4.87 -7.25 -7.58
CA TRP A 221 4.47 -8.37 -8.42
C TRP A 221 5.53 -8.77 -9.46
N VAL A 222 6.10 -7.80 -10.17
CA VAL A 222 7.15 -8.08 -11.17
C VAL A 222 8.44 -8.58 -10.54
N MET A 223 8.73 -8.20 -9.29
CA MET A 223 9.83 -8.74 -8.50
C MET A 223 9.58 -10.16 -7.99
N GLY A 224 8.36 -10.70 -8.14
CA GLY A 224 8.02 -12.07 -7.75
C GLY A 224 7.37 -12.19 -6.37
N VAL A 225 7.07 -11.11 -5.69
CA VAL A 225 6.31 -11.11 -4.43
C VAL A 225 4.87 -11.51 -4.71
N LYS A 226 4.34 -12.44 -3.93
CA LYS A 226 2.99 -12.99 -4.11
C LYS A 226 2.05 -12.66 -2.96
N ASN A 227 2.58 -12.42 -1.76
CA ASN A 227 1.78 -12.01 -0.62
C ASN A 227 1.50 -10.50 -0.69
N TYR A 228 0.24 -10.13 -0.49
CA TYR A 228 -0.19 -8.73 -0.55
C TYR A 228 0.49 -7.92 0.56
N PRO A 229 0.99 -6.71 0.25
CA PRO A 229 1.60 -5.85 1.27
C PRO A 229 0.56 -5.23 2.19
N GLU A 230 1.00 -4.75 3.33
CA GLU A 230 0.17 -4.02 4.29
C GLU A 230 0.26 -2.51 4.06
N PHE A 231 -0.88 -1.81 4.13
CA PHE A 231 -0.96 -0.36 4.02
C PHE A 231 -1.58 0.23 5.29
N ILE A 232 -0.82 1.00 6.07
CA ILE A 232 -1.32 1.67 7.28
C ILE A 232 -2.22 2.85 6.91
N ASN A 233 -2.05 3.41 5.72
CA ASN A 233 -2.86 4.49 5.17
C ASN A 233 -2.79 5.82 5.94
N LEU A 234 -1.67 6.14 6.57
CA LEU A 234 -1.45 7.46 7.16
C LEU A 234 -1.41 8.55 6.07
N PRO A 235 -1.89 9.78 6.32
CA PRO A 235 -1.86 10.85 5.32
C PRO A 235 -0.46 11.17 4.83
N ASP A 236 -0.28 11.34 3.50
CA ASP A 236 0.95 11.81 2.88
C ASP A 236 0.94 13.35 2.77
N ASP A 237 0.82 14.01 3.91
CA ASP A 237 0.80 15.45 4.00
C ASP A 237 2.20 16.04 4.15
N LYS A 238 2.39 17.25 3.66
CA LYS A 238 3.67 17.96 3.82
C LYS A 238 3.97 18.18 5.29
N ALA A 239 5.09 17.65 5.75
CA ALA A 239 5.61 17.86 7.08
C ALA A 239 7.05 18.40 7.01
N SER A 240 7.38 19.42 7.81
CA SER A 240 8.72 19.99 7.91
C SER A 240 9.48 19.50 9.15
N SER A 241 8.82 18.74 10.01
CA SER A 241 9.41 18.16 11.22
C SER A 241 8.71 16.86 11.61
N VAL A 242 9.38 16.03 12.41
CA VAL A 242 8.82 14.81 12.99
C VAL A 242 7.52 15.08 13.75
N SER A 243 7.51 16.14 14.55
CA SER A 243 6.30 16.53 15.32
C SER A 243 5.13 16.89 14.41
N GLN A 244 5.38 17.55 13.27
CA GLN A 244 4.33 17.82 12.29
C GLN A 244 3.86 16.57 11.57
N ALA A 245 4.77 15.64 11.24
CA ALA A 245 4.39 14.35 10.67
C ALA A 245 3.47 13.58 11.62
N TYR A 246 3.85 13.42 12.88
CA TYR A 246 3.00 12.76 13.88
C TYR A 246 1.66 13.49 14.07
N LYS A 247 1.67 14.82 14.13
CA LYS A 247 0.41 15.57 14.22
C LYS A 247 -0.51 15.32 13.03
N GLY A 248 0.03 15.30 11.81
CA GLY A 248 -0.73 14.97 10.59
C GLY A 248 -1.25 13.53 10.59
N TRP A 249 -0.57 12.62 11.27
CA TRP A 249 -0.92 11.22 11.41
C TRP A 249 -1.83 10.91 12.61
N GLY A 250 -2.38 11.90 13.27
CA GLY A 250 -3.28 11.75 14.42
C GLY A 250 -2.59 11.68 15.77
N GLY A 251 -1.26 11.80 15.83
CA GLY A 251 -0.47 11.78 17.07
C GLY A 251 0.52 10.63 17.12
N GLU A 252 1.62 10.82 17.86
CA GLU A 252 2.68 9.82 17.96
C GLU A 252 2.17 8.50 18.56
N ASP A 253 1.31 8.57 19.57
CA ASP A 253 0.77 7.39 20.23
C ASP A 253 -0.16 6.59 19.32
N VAL A 254 -0.97 7.25 18.50
CA VAL A 254 -1.81 6.62 17.47
C VAL A 254 -0.93 5.86 16.47
N VAL A 255 0.12 6.51 15.96
CA VAL A 255 1.05 5.88 14.99
C VAL A 255 1.74 4.68 15.63
N ARG A 256 2.19 4.81 16.89
CA ARG A 256 2.81 3.70 17.63
C ARG A 256 1.85 2.53 17.75
N GLY A 257 0.60 2.76 18.14
CA GLY A 257 -0.42 1.72 18.26
C GLY A 257 -0.67 0.97 16.95
N LEU A 258 -0.75 1.71 15.83
CA LEU A 258 -0.91 1.12 14.50
C LEU A 258 0.29 0.23 14.10
N VAL A 259 1.51 0.65 14.41
CA VAL A 259 2.71 -0.14 14.14
C VAL A 259 2.79 -1.35 15.07
N VAL A 260 2.51 -1.18 16.38
CA VAL A 260 2.44 -2.28 17.36
C VAL A 260 1.46 -3.36 16.91
N GLN A 261 0.29 -2.97 16.44
CA GLN A 261 -0.69 -3.91 15.92
C GLN A 261 -0.12 -4.74 14.75
N ARG A 262 0.61 -4.12 13.81
CA ARG A 262 1.25 -4.84 12.69
C ARG A 262 2.37 -5.75 13.16
N ILE A 263 3.20 -5.30 14.09
CA ILE A 263 4.24 -6.15 14.70
C ILE A 263 3.61 -7.38 15.36
N ARG A 264 2.56 -7.21 16.14
CA ARG A 264 1.86 -8.33 16.80
C ARG A 264 1.14 -9.24 15.80
N ARG A 265 0.51 -8.65 14.76
CA ARG A 265 -0.18 -9.43 13.72
C ARG A 265 0.78 -10.28 12.91
N PHE A 266 1.91 -9.75 12.49
CA PHE A 266 2.85 -10.44 11.60
C PHE A 266 4.02 -11.09 12.31
N LYS A 267 4.21 -10.80 13.59
CA LYS A 267 5.23 -11.45 14.46
C LYS A 267 6.62 -11.54 13.80
N PRO A 268 7.16 -10.44 13.22
CA PRO A 268 8.42 -10.49 12.51
C PRO A 268 9.58 -10.82 13.45
N GLU A 269 10.50 -11.65 12.98
CA GLU A 269 11.78 -11.88 13.66
C GLU A 269 12.66 -10.63 13.56
N VAL A 270 12.69 -10.05 12.35
CA VAL A 270 13.53 -8.90 12.02
C VAL A 270 12.70 -7.81 11.34
N ILE A 271 12.97 -6.55 11.69
CA ILE A 271 12.42 -5.37 11.03
C ILE A 271 13.57 -4.62 10.35
N VAL A 272 13.34 -4.21 9.10
CA VAL A 272 14.23 -3.33 8.32
C VAL A 272 13.44 -2.09 7.91
N THR A 273 13.98 -0.91 8.19
CA THR A 273 13.30 0.37 7.89
C THR A 273 14.30 1.46 7.53
N GLN A 274 13.78 2.66 7.29
CA GLN A 274 14.49 3.81 6.79
C GLN A 274 15.42 4.48 7.82
N ASP A 275 16.17 5.52 7.37
CA ASP A 275 17.15 6.25 8.16
C ASP A 275 16.49 7.08 9.27
N LEU A 276 17.05 7.05 10.46
CA LEU A 276 16.65 7.86 11.61
C LEU A 276 16.75 9.38 11.37
N ASP A 277 17.66 9.78 10.48
CA ASP A 277 17.81 11.18 10.04
C ASP A 277 17.00 11.48 8.77
N GLY A 278 16.32 10.48 8.24
CA GLY A 278 15.55 10.53 7.00
C GLY A 278 16.47 10.75 5.80
N GLU A 279 16.40 9.91 4.83
CA GLU A 279 17.18 10.07 3.61
C GLU A 279 16.97 11.48 3.07
N TYR A 280 17.81 12.30 2.79
CA TYR A 280 17.69 13.74 2.46
C TYR A 280 16.91 14.60 3.49
N GLY A 281 16.77 14.13 4.74
CA GLY A 281 16.16 14.91 5.81
C GLY A 281 14.62 14.89 5.84
N HIS A 282 13.96 13.99 5.11
CA HIS A 282 12.50 13.94 5.01
C HIS A 282 11.82 13.67 6.37
N ALA A 283 10.89 14.54 6.75
CA ALA A 283 10.29 14.51 8.09
C ALA A 283 9.46 13.24 8.36
N GLN A 284 8.73 12.74 7.36
CA GLN A 284 7.94 11.52 7.49
C GLN A 284 8.83 10.27 7.55
N HIS A 285 9.97 10.22 6.82
CA HIS A 285 10.95 9.14 6.95
C HIS A 285 11.52 9.08 8.37
N LYS A 286 11.91 10.25 8.93
CA LYS A 286 12.35 10.34 10.32
C LYS A 286 11.29 9.85 11.30
N ALA A 287 10.04 10.25 11.10
CA ALA A 287 8.94 9.84 11.96
C ALA A 287 8.69 8.33 11.88
N ALA A 288 8.65 7.77 10.67
CA ALA A 288 8.47 6.33 10.45
C ALA A 288 9.62 5.51 11.04
N ALA A 289 10.89 5.93 10.82
CA ALA A 289 12.03 5.25 11.40
C ALA A 289 12.05 5.31 12.94
N ARG A 290 11.80 6.49 13.51
CA ARG A 290 11.87 6.70 14.97
C ARG A 290 10.77 5.99 15.74
N ILE A 291 9.56 5.87 15.17
CA ILE A 291 8.47 5.18 15.84
C ILE A 291 8.76 3.69 16.04
N MET A 292 9.56 3.06 15.16
CA MET A 292 9.92 1.65 15.25
C MET A 292 10.61 1.31 16.58
N MET A 293 11.47 2.21 17.07
CA MET A 293 12.21 1.99 18.32
C MET A 293 11.27 1.77 19.51
N SER A 294 10.29 2.66 19.70
CA SER A 294 9.31 2.54 20.79
C SER A 294 8.21 1.50 20.50
N ALA A 295 7.94 1.22 19.22
CA ALA A 295 6.93 0.25 18.82
C ALA A 295 7.37 -1.20 19.09
N ILE A 296 8.67 -1.55 18.89
CA ILE A 296 9.17 -2.89 19.21
C ILE A 296 9.12 -3.17 20.72
N GLU A 297 9.42 -2.16 21.55
CA GLU A 297 9.32 -2.27 23.00
C GLU A 297 7.86 -2.46 23.44
N ALA A 298 6.96 -1.61 22.91
CA ALA A 298 5.54 -1.69 23.22
C ALA A 298 4.89 -2.99 22.72
N ALA A 299 5.35 -3.54 21.59
CA ALA A 299 4.82 -4.80 21.07
C ALA A 299 5.10 -6.00 21.97
N ALA A 300 6.21 -5.98 22.70
CA ALA A 300 6.59 -7.01 23.67
C ALA A 300 5.83 -6.91 25.01
N ASP A 301 5.27 -5.74 25.33
CA ASP A 301 4.54 -5.50 26.57
C ASP A 301 3.01 -5.61 26.34
N PRO A 302 2.34 -6.68 26.82
CA PRO A 302 0.91 -6.85 26.59
C PRO A 302 0.03 -5.81 27.28
N THR A 303 0.57 -5.02 28.23
CA THR A 303 -0.17 -3.94 28.88
C THR A 303 -0.27 -2.68 28.05
N GLN A 304 0.60 -2.53 27.05
CA GLN A 304 0.50 -1.46 26.06
C GLN A 304 -0.35 -1.89 24.87
N TYR A 305 -1.27 -1.04 24.44
CA TYR A 305 -2.22 -1.36 23.35
C TYR A 305 -2.90 -2.72 23.57
N PRO A 306 -3.62 -2.92 24.70
CA PRO A 306 -4.11 -4.22 25.14
C PRO A 306 -5.02 -4.90 24.13
N GLU A 307 -5.82 -4.15 23.35
CA GLU A 307 -6.72 -4.69 22.31
C GLU A 307 -5.96 -5.50 21.25
N SER A 308 -4.82 -4.99 20.79
CA SER A 308 -4.00 -5.74 19.84
C SER A 308 -3.24 -6.90 20.50
N ALA A 309 -2.93 -6.78 21.81
CA ALA A 309 -2.34 -7.87 22.57
C ALA A 309 -3.35 -9.02 22.83
N GLU A 310 -4.60 -8.68 23.08
CA GLU A 310 -5.69 -9.64 23.21
C GLU A 310 -5.95 -10.39 21.90
N THR A 311 -5.91 -9.67 20.76
CA THR A 311 -6.16 -10.26 19.45
C THR A 311 -5.01 -11.12 18.92
N TYR A 312 -3.77 -10.65 19.07
CA TYR A 312 -2.61 -11.25 18.38
C TYR A 312 -1.53 -11.77 19.34
N GLY A 313 -1.67 -11.54 20.63
CA GLY A 313 -0.59 -11.78 21.60
C GLY A 313 0.50 -10.72 21.56
N ALA A 314 1.32 -10.66 22.62
CA ALA A 314 2.54 -9.84 22.62
C ALA A 314 3.62 -10.49 21.73
N TRP A 315 4.50 -9.66 21.15
CA TRP A 315 5.57 -10.17 20.30
C TRP A 315 6.90 -9.45 20.53
N GLN A 316 7.97 -10.22 20.75
CA GLN A 316 9.33 -9.73 20.90
C GLN A 316 10.06 -9.84 19.57
N VAL A 317 10.23 -8.69 18.89
CA VAL A 317 11.10 -8.58 17.71
C VAL A 317 12.55 -8.89 18.11
N LYS A 318 13.25 -9.68 17.34
CA LYS A 318 14.63 -10.07 17.66
C LYS A 318 15.66 -9.05 17.19
N LYS A 319 15.45 -8.41 16.02
CA LYS A 319 16.40 -7.45 15.47
C LYS A 319 15.69 -6.30 14.77
N LEU A 320 16.24 -5.08 14.89
CA LEU A 320 15.81 -3.89 14.15
C LEU A 320 17.01 -3.28 13.45
N TYR A 321 16.89 -3.11 12.13
CA TYR A 321 17.87 -2.41 11.31
C TYR A 321 17.31 -1.11 10.76
N HIS A 322 18.15 -0.07 10.79
CA HIS A 322 17.87 1.16 10.09
C HIS A 322 18.83 1.35 8.91
N HIS A 323 18.31 1.83 7.82
CA HIS A 323 19.11 2.27 6.69
C HIS A 323 20.09 3.37 7.14
N LEU A 324 21.34 3.31 6.71
CA LEU A 324 22.44 4.26 7.02
C LEU A 324 22.77 4.43 8.52
N TYR A 325 22.19 3.67 9.44
CA TYR A 325 22.56 3.75 10.85
C TYR A 325 24.03 3.41 11.04
N LYS A 326 24.75 4.23 11.82
CA LYS A 326 26.23 4.22 11.83
C LYS A 326 26.84 3.18 12.76
N GLU A 327 26.06 2.68 13.72
CA GLU A 327 26.53 1.67 14.66
C GLU A 327 26.22 0.27 14.15
N ASN A 328 27.07 -0.70 14.51
CA ASN A 328 26.92 -2.10 14.11
C ASN A 328 26.58 -2.24 12.61
N GLN A 329 27.31 -1.52 11.76
CA GLN A 329 27.03 -1.49 10.33
C GLN A 329 27.18 -2.85 9.68
N ILE A 330 26.23 -3.15 8.81
CA ILE A 330 26.30 -4.26 7.87
C ILE A 330 26.23 -3.75 6.43
N MET A 331 26.82 -4.50 5.52
CA MET A 331 26.83 -4.20 4.10
C MET A 331 26.27 -5.37 3.35
N MET A 332 25.10 -5.16 2.75
CA MET A 332 24.41 -6.19 1.99
C MET A 332 24.99 -6.34 0.59
N ASP A 333 25.05 -7.56 0.08
CA ASP A 333 25.45 -7.83 -1.29
C ASP A 333 24.21 -7.89 -2.20
N TRP A 334 23.87 -6.74 -2.78
CA TRP A 334 22.80 -6.67 -3.76
C TRP A 334 23.26 -6.85 -5.21
N GLU A 335 24.54 -7.05 -5.46
CA GLU A 335 25.12 -7.05 -6.81
C GLU A 335 25.47 -8.44 -7.33
N THR A 336 25.67 -9.40 -6.43
CA THR A 336 25.89 -10.80 -6.84
C THR A 336 24.65 -11.38 -7.51
N LYS A 337 24.84 -11.94 -8.70
CA LYS A 337 23.79 -12.61 -9.48
C LYS A 337 23.42 -13.93 -8.85
N LEU A 338 22.12 -14.24 -8.83
CA LEU A 338 21.56 -15.45 -8.21
C LEU A 338 20.75 -16.25 -9.22
N ASP A 339 20.95 -17.58 -9.24
CA ASP A 339 20.16 -18.49 -10.07
C ASP A 339 18.67 -18.45 -9.71
N SER A 340 18.36 -18.29 -8.42
CA SER A 340 16.98 -18.14 -7.92
C SER A 340 16.29 -16.86 -8.42
N LEU A 341 17.05 -15.91 -8.95
CA LEU A 341 16.56 -14.70 -9.62
C LEU A 341 16.80 -14.76 -11.15
N ASN A 342 16.89 -15.96 -11.73
CA ASN A 342 17.14 -16.15 -13.16
C ASN A 342 18.42 -15.45 -13.67
N GLY A 343 19.47 -15.40 -12.85
CA GLY A 343 20.75 -14.79 -13.19
C GLY A 343 20.78 -13.26 -13.04
N TYR A 344 19.75 -12.64 -12.49
CA TYR A 344 19.76 -11.25 -12.07
C TYR A 344 20.31 -11.11 -10.64
N SER A 345 20.86 -9.96 -10.32
CA SER A 345 21.17 -9.62 -8.93
C SER A 345 19.94 -9.03 -8.23
N PRO A 346 19.86 -9.04 -6.88
CA PRO A 346 18.80 -8.38 -6.13
C PRO A 346 18.63 -6.91 -6.51
N LEU A 347 19.72 -6.18 -6.75
CA LEU A 347 19.69 -4.79 -7.21
C LEU A 347 19.05 -4.66 -8.59
N GLN A 348 19.39 -5.54 -9.54
CA GLN A 348 18.80 -5.53 -10.88
C GLN A 348 17.28 -5.81 -10.83
N VAL A 349 16.86 -6.76 -9.99
CA VAL A 349 15.43 -7.05 -9.81
C VAL A 349 14.70 -5.87 -9.18
N ALA A 350 15.31 -5.19 -8.19
CA ALA A 350 14.77 -3.96 -7.61
C ALA A 350 14.66 -2.84 -8.65
N GLN A 351 15.66 -2.69 -9.54
CA GLN A 351 15.62 -1.73 -10.65
C GLN A 351 14.50 -2.03 -11.65
N ILE A 352 14.25 -3.32 -11.93
CA ILE A 352 13.13 -3.75 -12.78
C ILE A 352 11.79 -3.40 -12.10
N GLY A 353 11.66 -3.72 -10.81
CA GLY A 353 10.49 -3.34 -10.02
C GLY A 353 10.24 -1.84 -9.99
N PHE A 354 11.30 -1.05 -9.85
CA PHE A 354 11.19 0.41 -9.79
C PHE A 354 10.66 1.05 -11.07
N LYS A 355 10.78 0.38 -12.22
CA LYS A 355 10.17 0.86 -13.49
C LYS A 355 8.65 0.88 -13.44
N GLU A 356 8.05 0.09 -12.56
CA GLU A 356 6.60 0.12 -12.32
C GLU A 356 6.14 1.36 -11.53
N HIS A 357 7.05 2.04 -10.83
CA HIS A 357 6.80 3.34 -10.19
C HIS A 357 6.84 4.48 -11.22
N VAL A 358 5.98 4.40 -12.23
CA VAL A 358 5.97 5.27 -13.41
C VAL A 358 5.89 6.76 -13.06
N SER A 359 5.25 7.10 -11.95
CA SER A 359 5.18 8.49 -11.47
C SER A 359 6.50 8.98 -10.86
N GLN A 360 7.43 8.07 -10.50
CA GLN A 360 8.65 8.35 -9.76
C GLN A 360 9.94 8.03 -10.54
N ASP A 361 9.94 7.05 -11.44
CA ASP A 361 11.13 6.51 -12.11
C ASP A 361 11.93 7.53 -12.93
N LYS A 362 11.31 8.63 -13.32
CA LYS A 362 11.96 9.76 -14.01
C LYS A 362 12.69 10.72 -13.08
N TYR A 363 12.48 10.63 -11.78
CA TYR A 363 13.08 11.53 -10.77
C TYR A 363 14.12 10.83 -9.90
N TYR A 364 14.00 9.53 -9.71
CA TYR A 364 14.84 8.74 -8.80
C TYR A 364 15.46 7.55 -9.52
N ASP A 365 16.52 7.03 -8.95
CA ASP A 365 17.24 5.84 -9.40
C ASP A 365 17.42 4.88 -8.22
N VAL A 366 17.28 3.58 -8.43
CA VAL A 366 17.67 2.54 -7.48
C VAL A 366 19.13 2.17 -7.73
N LYS A 367 20.02 2.50 -6.80
CA LYS A 367 21.46 2.25 -6.94
C LYS A 367 22.19 2.17 -5.61
N SER A 368 23.15 1.24 -5.56
CA SER A 368 24.16 1.17 -4.51
C SER A 368 25.26 2.24 -4.68
N HIS A 369 26.16 2.34 -3.73
CA HIS A 369 27.34 3.21 -3.74
C HIS A 369 27.04 4.69 -3.96
N SER A 370 25.88 5.13 -3.50
CA SER A 370 25.43 6.52 -3.53
C SER A 370 25.55 7.17 -2.15
N GLN A 371 25.17 8.44 -2.04
CA GLN A 371 25.04 9.09 -0.73
C GLN A 371 24.05 8.37 0.18
N TYR A 372 22.98 7.83 -0.42
CA TYR A 372 21.97 7.01 0.24
C TYR A 372 22.12 5.56 -0.25
N ASP A 373 23.26 4.97 0.11
CA ASP A 373 23.64 3.63 -0.35
C ASP A 373 22.66 2.58 0.20
N ASN A 374 21.82 2.07 -0.66
CA ASN A 374 20.74 1.15 -0.31
C ASN A 374 21.20 -0.26 0.13
N ALA A 375 22.53 -0.48 0.19
CA ALA A 375 23.13 -1.69 0.75
C ALA A 375 23.65 -1.50 2.18
N LYS A 376 23.61 -0.28 2.74
CA LYS A 376 24.14 0.06 4.07
C LYS A 376 23.04 0.12 5.10
N PHE A 377 23.19 -0.68 6.13
CA PHE A 377 22.29 -0.69 7.27
C PHE A 377 23.10 -0.76 8.56
N GLY A 378 22.47 -0.45 9.70
CA GLY A 378 23.03 -0.67 11.01
C GLY A 378 22.05 -1.38 11.91
N LEU A 379 22.56 -2.33 12.71
CA LEU A 379 21.79 -3.05 13.71
C LEU A 379 21.55 -2.14 14.91
N TYR A 380 20.34 -1.61 15.04
CA TYR A 380 19.95 -0.73 16.14
C TYR A 380 19.62 -1.52 17.42
N TYR A 381 18.93 -2.65 17.28
CA TYR A 381 18.47 -3.46 18.38
C TYR A 381 18.63 -4.95 18.07
N SER A 382 19.03 -5.73 19.08
CA SER A 382 19.12 -7.19 18.98
C SER A 382 18.95 -7.86 20.34
N THR A 383 18.17 -8.93 20.38
CA THR A 383 18.05 -9.86 21.50
C THR A 383 18.86 -11.15 21.28
N VAL A 384 19.45 -11.32 20.09
CA VAL A 384 20.17 -12.53 19.65
C VAL A 384 21.67 -12.28 19.44
N GLY A 385 22.17 -11.16 19.97
CA GLY A 385 23.58 -10.79 19.86
C GLY A 385 23.89 -9.95 18.61
N SER A 386 25.18 -9.63 18.45
CA SER A 386 25.69 -8.83 17.33
C SER A 386 25.92 -9.71 16.11
N ASP A 387 25.79 -9.12 14.93
CA ASP A 387 26.15 -9.77 13.69
C ASP A 387 27.67 -9.93 13.57
N VAL A 388 28.13 -11.09 13.18
CA VAL A 388 29.53 -11.43 12.93
C VAL A 388 29.84 -11.39 11.43
N GLY A 389 28.96 -12.03 10.62
CA GLY A 389 29.10 -12.06 9.16
C GLY A 389 28.78 -10.73 8.49
N LYS A 390 27.85 -9.96 9.06
CA LYS A 390 27.46 -8.61 8.63
C LYS A 390 27.02 -8.51 7.17
N LYS A 391 26.34 -9.55 6.68
CA LYS A 391 25.86 -9.69 5.29
C LYS A 391 24.45 -10.22 5.19
N ASP A 392 23.76 -10.46 6.31
CA ASP A 392 22.46 -11.07 6.38
C ASP A 392 21.66 -10.49 7.54
N PHE A 393 20.47 -9.97 7.28
CA PHE A 393 19.56 -9.51 8.34
C PHE A 393 19.10 -10.64 9.25
N LEU A 394 19.01 -11.87 8.73
CA LEU A 394 18.57 -13.05 9.46
C LEU A 394 19.72 -13.79 10.17
N GLU A 395 20.93 -13.23 10.21
CA GLU A 395 22.02 -13.81 10.99
C GLU A 395 21.57 -14.01 12.45
N ASN A 396 21.85 -15.18 13.03
CA ASN A 396 21.41 -15.61 14.38
C ASN A 396 19.88 -15.77 14.55
N ILE A 397 19.10 -15.81 13.49
CA ILE A 397 17.69 -16.15 13.49
C ILE A 397 17.53 -17.61 13.10
N ASP A 398 16.63 -18.32 13.78
CA ASP A 398 16.26 -19.67 13.39
C ASP A 398 15.67 -19.66 11.95
N PRO A 399 16.26 -20.41 11.02
CA PRO A 399 15.79 -20.43 9.64
C PRO A 399 14.36 -20.96 9.46
N ASP A 400 13.86 -21.74 10.42
CA ASP A 400 12.54 -22.35 10.40
C ASP A 400 11.52 -21.65 11.33
N ALA A 401 11.91 -20.51 11.94
CA ALA A 401 11.10 -19.82 12.97
C ALA A 401 9.65 -19.57 12.52
N SER A 402 9.42 -19.10 11.29
CA SER A 402 8.07 -18.82 10.80
C SER A 402 7.27 -20.09 10.54
N ALA A 403 7.88 -21.12 9.95
CA ALA A 403 7.21 -22.38 9.66
C ALA A 403 6.82 -23.11 10.95
N SER A 404 7.73 -23.17 11.92
CA SER A 404 7.47 -23.78 13.22
C SER A 404 6.35 -23.05 13.97
N TYR A 405 6.39 -21.71 14.01
CA TYR A 405 5.34 -20.92 14.65
C TYR A 405 3.96 -21.14 14.04
N VAL A 406 3.87 -21.10 12.68
CA VAL A 406 2.59 -21.31 11.98
C VAL A 406 2.05 -22.71 12.25
N ALA A 407 2.92 -23.74 12.28
CA ALA A 407 2.49 -25.11 12.57
C ALA A 407 1.98 -25.27 14.03
N GLU A 408 2.63 -24.63 15.00
CA GLU A 408 2.23 -24.68 16.41
C GLU A 408 0.95 -23.91 16.73
N HIS A 409 0.66 -22.83 16.00
CA HIS A 409 -0.45 -21.90 16.25
C HIS A 409 -1.51 -21.90 15.15
N ALA A 410 -1.60 -22.98 14.36
CA ALA A 410 -2.49 -23.03 13.20
C ALA A 410 -3.96 -22.72 13.51
N GLU A 411 -4.49 -23.22 14.65
CA GLU A 411 -5.87 -22.98 15.07
C GLU A 411 -6.08 -21.51 15.48
N GLU A 412 -5.13 -20.93 16.21
CA GLU A 412 -5.17 -19.53 16.62
C GLU A 412 -5.10 -18.59 15.40
N ILE A 413 -4.18 -18.86 14.48
CA ILE A 413 -4.02 -18.09 13.23
C ILE A 413 -5.29 -18.14 12.38
N ALA A 414 -5.93 -19.30 12.29
CA ALA A 414 -7.18 -19.45 11.54
C ALA A 414 -8.34 -18.63 12.14
N ALA A 415 -8.27 -18.28 13.42
CA ALA A 415 -9.24 -17.44 14.09
C ALA A 415 -8.97 -15.93 13.92
N TYR A 416 -7.78 -15.54 13.43
CA TYR A 416 -7.49 -14.14 13.19
C TYR A 416 -8.37 -13.57 12.09
N PRO A 417 -8.89 -12.33 12.26
CA PRO A 417 -9.59 -11.67 11.17
C PRO A 417 -8.66 -11.59 9.96
N VAL A 418 -9.14 -12.05 8.82
CA VAL A 418 -8.38 -12.11 7.56
C VAL A 418 -7.91 -10.72 7.11
N TRP A 419 -8.57 -9.69 7.64
CA TRP A 419 -8.24 -8.29 7.39
C TRP A 419 -8.50 -7.45 8.65
N PRO A 420 -7.68 -6.41 8.92
CA PRO A 420 -7.99 -5.51 10.02
C PRO A 420 -9.38 -4.91 9.80
N GLU A 421 -10.23 -4.99 10.81
CA GLU A 421 -11.48 -4.24 10.80
C GLU A 421 -11.16 -2.80 10.39
N ALA A 422 -11.96 -2.26 9.45
CA ALA A 422 -11.88 -0.85 9.12
C ALA A 422 -11.93 -0.08 10.45
N ALA A 423 -10.99 0.85 10.63
CA ALA A 423 -11.01 1.69 11.81
C ALA A 423 -12.45 2.20 11.99
N PRO A 424 -13.04 2.13 13.19
CA PRO A 424 -14.41 2.58 13.42
C PRO A 424 -14.52 3.99 12.82
N GLU A 425 -15.56 4.20 12.02
CA GLU A 425 -15.85 5.53 11.51
C GLU A 425 -15.80 6.51 12.69
N PRO A 426 -15.10 7.65 12.57
CA PRO A 426 -15.06 8.62 13.65
C PRO A 426 -16.51 8.89 14.05
N THR A 427 -16.81 8.66 15.30
CA THR A 427 -18.13 8.98 15.86
C THR A 427 -18.44 10.41 15.42
N PRO A 428 -19.55 10.67 14.68
CA PRO A 428 -19.85 12.00 14.24
C PRO A 428 -19.82 12.91 15.47
N GLU A 429 -19.01 13.97 15.42
CA GLU A 429 -19.02 14.98 16.48
C GLU A 429 -20.46 15.38 16.71
N PRO A 430 -20.92 15.44 17.96
CA PRO A 430 -22.28 15.85 18.26
C PRO A 430 -22.53 17.17 17.54
N THR A 431 -23.51 17.17 16.65
CA THR A 431 -23.95 18.40 15.98
C THR A 431 -24.13 19.46 17.08
N PRO A 432 -23.44 20.60 17.02
CA PRO A 432 -23.61 21.62 18.04
C PRO A 432 -25.09 21.94 18.14
N GLU A 433 -25.63 21.88 19.36
CA GLU A 433 -27.02 22.29 19.60
C GLU A 433 -27.22 23.68 18.98
N PRO A 434 -28.31 23.88 18.24
CA PRO A 434 -28.57 25.21 17.66
C PRO A 434 -28.52 26.26 18.78
N THR A 435 -27.61 27.21 18.65
CA THR A 435 -27.52 28.34 19.55
C THR A 435 -28.91 28.97 19.59
N PRO A 436 -29.55 29.12 20.78
CA PRO A 436 -30.89 29.70 20.87
C PRO A 436 -30.88 31.07 20.18
N GLU A 437 -31.83 31.27 19.27
CA GLU A 437 -32.03 32.55 18.63
C GLU A 437 -32.10 33.63 19.72
N PRO A 438 -31.38 34.76 19.59
CA PRO A 438 -31.50 35.87 20.55
C PRO A 438 -32.96 36.34 20.57
N ALA A 439 -33.54 36.38 21.76
CA ALA A 439 -34.90 36.88 21.98
C ALA A 439 -35.08 38.26 21.30
N PRO A 440 -36.26 38.50 20.67
CA PRO A 440 -36.52 39.77 20.00
C PRO A 440 -36.31 40.94 20.96
N ILE A 441 -35.41 41.84 20.60
CA ILE A 441 -35.16 43.10 21.34
C ILE A 441 -36.43 43.92 21.25
N VAL A 442 -37.13 44.06 22.37
CA VAL A 442 -38.26 44.99 22.50
C VAL A 442 -37.66 46.40 22.37
N ALA A 443 -38.07 47.08 21.30
CA ALA A 443 -37.65 48.46 21.03
C ALA A 443 -38.10 49.39 22.18
N GLN A 444 -37.14 50.01 22.87
CA GLN A 444 -37.41 51.11 23.77
C GLN A 444 -37.64 52.39 22.95
N PRO A 445 -38.53 53.30 23.39
CA PRO A 445 -38.86 54.53 22.62
C PRO A 445 -37.63 55.48 22.50
N GLU A 446 -37.43 55.94 21.29
CA GLU A 446 -36.39 56.90 20.91
C GLU A 446 -36.42 58.17 21.77
N THR A 447 -35.34 58.43 22.47
CA THR A 447 -35.06 59.72 23.05
C THR A 447 -34.31 60.57 22.03
N THR A 448 -34.95 61.59 21.53
CA THR A 448 -34.39 62.59 20.58
C THR A 448 -33.17 63.30 21.21
N LEU A 449 -31.97 63.04 20.69
CA LEU A 449 -30.75 63.82 20.99
C LEU A 449 -30.44 64.75 19.83
N ALA A 450 -30.07 65.95 20.19
CA ALA A 450 -29.73 67.09 19.32
C ALA A 450 -28.53 66.80 18.40
N PRO A 451 -28.37 67.50 17.26
CA PRO A 451 -27.40 67.22 16.25
C PRO A 451 -25.97 67.53 16.73
N VAL A 452 -25.11 66.53 16.62
CA VAL A 452 -23.65 66.63 16.82
C VAL A 452 -23.00 67.17 15.56
N VAL A 453 -22.30 68.24 15.65
CA VAL A 453 -21.51 68.90 14.60
C VAL A 453 -20.27 68.02 14.30
N THR A 454 -20.14 67.58 13.09
CA THR A 454 -18.98 66.84 12.60
C THR A 454 -17.82 67.79 12.29
N PRO A 455 -16.60 67.59 12.81
CA PRO A 455 -15.44 68.33 12.37
C PRO A 455 -14.93 67.87 11.00
N ALA A 456 -14.45 68.80 10.20
CA ALA A 456 -13.94 68.61 8.85
C ALA A 456 -12.67 67.70 8.79
N PRO A 457 -12.45 66.94 7.71
CA PRO A 457 -11.31 66.11 7.58
C PRO A 457 -9.99 66.89 7.41
N THR A 458 -8.97 66.45 8.14
CA THR A 458 -7.60 66.93 8.02
C THR A 458 -6.97 66.39 6.73
N PRO A 459 -6.25 67.21 5.95
CA PRO A 459 -5.65 66.72 4.67
C PRO A 459 -4.43 65.82 4.92
N GLU A 460 -4.34 64.72 4.14
CA GLU A 460 -3.19 63.87 4.06
C GLU A 460 -1.95 64.57 3.48
N PRO A 461 -0.73 64.28 3.99
CA PRO A 461 0.50 64.83 3.42
C PRO A 461 0.90 64.05 2.15
N ARG A 462 1.27 64.77 1.10
CA ARG A 462 1.85 64.26 -0.15
C ARG A 462 3.23 63.65 0.12
N PRO A 463 3.60 62.54 -0.58
CA PRO A 463 4.92 61.99 -0.47
C PRO A 463 5.96 62.82 -1.20
N ALA A 464 7.07 63.08 -0.50
CA ALA A 464 8.25 63.70 -1.06
C ALA A 464 9.04 62.69 -1.93
N ASN A 465 9.47 63.20 -3.05
CA ASN A 465 10.31 62.53 -4.04
C ASN A 465 11.77 62.60 -3.53
N GLU A 466 12.42 61.43 -3.24
CA GLU A 466 13.88 61.39 -3.19
C GLU A 466 14.43 60.16 -3.90
N ARG A 467 15.38 60.43 -4.76
CA ARG A 467 16.18 59.49 -5.54
C ARG A 467 17.27 58.88 -4.67
N GLY A 468 17.55 57.60 -4.87
CA GLY A 468 18.87 57.06 -4.55
C GLY A 468 18.93 55.60 -4.14
N GLY A 469 19.56 54.79 -4.95
CA GLY A 469 20.42 53.69 -4.50
C GLY A 469 19.83 52.32 -4.39
N GLY A 470 20.16 51.49 -5.35
CA GLY A 470 19.85 50.05 -5.42
C GLY A 470 20.41 49.23 -4.26
N ALA A 471 19.54 48.42 -3.72
CA ALA A 471 19.85 47.17 -3.04
C ALA A 471 18.51 46.54 -2.58
N GLY A 472 17.80 45.86 -3.47
CA GLY A 472 16.49 45.29 -3.14
C GLY A 472 16.07 44.09 -3.96
N LEU A 473 16.93 43.60 -4.84
CA LEU A 473 16.61 42.47 -5.75
C LEU A 473 17.07 41.09 -5.24
N GLY A 474 17.71 40.99 -4.08
CA GLY A 474 18.22 39.74 -3.51
C GLY A 474 17.24 38.98 -2.63
N VAL A 475 16.29 39.66 -2.00
CA VAL A 475 15.40 39.03 -0.97
C VAL A 475 14.06 38.55 -1.55
N ALA A 476 13.59 39.15 -2.64
CA ALA A 476 12.32 38.74 -3.26
C ALA A 476 12.41 37.41 -4.04
N MET A 477 13.62 36.99 -4.48
CA MET A 477 13.81 35.73 -5.18
C MET A 477 13.94 34.52 -4.26
N ILE A 478 14.19 34.72 -2.98
CA ILE A 478 14.31 33.63 -1.99
C ILE A 478 12.92 33.21 -1.46
N LEU A 479 11.95 34.10 -1.45
CA LEU A 479 10.59 33.80 -0.97
C LEU A 479 9.66 33.16 -2.03
N LEU A 480 9.98 33.28 -3.32
CA LEU A 480 9.25 32.60 -4.40
C LEU A 480 9.77 31.18 -4.69
N GLY A 481 10.96 30.82 -4.20
CA GLY A 481 11.54 29.49 -4.33
C GLY A 481 10.98 28.45 -3.34
N VAL A 482 10.33 28.89 -2.26
CA VAL A 482 9.84 27.99 -1.18
C VAL A 482 8.38 27.55 -1.41
N ALA A 483 7.63 28.20 -2.28
CA ALA A 483 6.23 27.84 -2.55
C ALA A 483 6.01 26.78 -3.65
N ALA A 484 7.07 26.26 -4.28
CA ALA A 484 6.96 25.26 -5.38
C ALA A 484 7.63 23.92 -5.08
N LEU A 485 7.90 23.60 -3.81
CA LEU A 485 8.74 22.46 -3.42
C LEU A 485 7.98 21.40 -2.61
N GLY A 486 6.94 20.86 -3.19
CA GLY A 486 6.47 19.49 -2.91
C GLY A 486 6.79 18.52 -4.05
N GLY A 487 7.79 18.72 -4.82
CA GLY A 487 8.27 17.90 -5.94
C GLY A 487 9.41 18.52 -6.73
N GLY A 488 9.75 19.79 -6.44
CA GLY A 488 10.71 20.55 -7.23
C GLY A 488 12.08 20.81 -6.60
N GLY A 489 12.27 20.51 -5.32
CA GLY A 489 13.52 20.83 -4.62
C GLY A 489 14.74 20.07 -5.16
N TRP A 490 14.52 18.88 -5.69
CA TRP A 490 15.58 18.07 -6.28
C TRP A 490 15.97 18.52 -7.69
N TYR A 491 15.04 19.07 -8.46
CA TYR A 491 15.29 19.58 -9.81
C TYR A 491 16.22 20.84 -9.76
N ALA A 492 16.01 21.72 -8.79
CA ALA A 492 16.86 22.89 -8.61
C ALA A 492 18.29 22.54 -8.19
N TRP A 493 18.48 21.47 -7.40
CA TRP A 493 19.82 21.02 -6.98
C TRP A 493 20.61 20.37 -8.13
N ARG A 494 19.96 19.60 -9.00
CA ARG A 494 20.60 18.95 -10.14
C ARG A 494 21.08 19.97 -11.21
N THR A 495 20.37 21.07 -11.39
CA THR A 495 20.76 22.15 -12.31
C THR A 495 21.92 23.00 -11.77
N LEU A 496 22.03 23.16 -10.45
CA LEU A 496 23.12 23.91 -9.81
C LEU A 496 24.41 23.09 -9.62
N ALA A 497 24.29 21.79 -9.40
CA ALA A 497 25.46 20.89 -9.23
C ALA A 497 26.06 20.42 -10.59
N GLY A 498 25.33 20.52 -11.70
CA GLY A 498 25.78 20.16 -13.05
C GLY A 498 26.57 21.24 -13.80
N GLY A 499 26.72 22.44 -13.24
CA GLY A 499 27.21 23.65 -13.91
C GLY A 499 28.72 23.91 -13.91
N GLN A 500 29.57 22.98 -13.47
CA GLN A 500 31.01 23.18 -13.53
C GLN A 500 31.77 21.97 -14.13
N ARG A 501 31.73 21.83 -15.45
CA ARG A 501 32.88 21.26 -16.19
C ARG A 501 33.03 21.95 -17.53
N GLY A 502 34.14 22.66 -17.60
CA GLY A 502 34.57 23.61 -18.60
C GLY A 502 34.64 23.07 -20.02
N GLY A 503 34.36 23.96 -20.90
CA GLY A 503 34.57 23.82 -22.33
C GLY A 503 36.05 23.68 -22.72
N LYS A 504 36.34 22.73 -23.59
CA LYS A 504 37.44 22.83 -24.53
C LYS A 504 36.91 22.64 -25.94
N ARG A 505 36.82 23.77 -26.64
CA ARG A 505 36.71 23.82 -28.12
C ARG A 505 37.89 23.08 -28.71
N ARG A 506 37.65 22.16 -29.63
CA ARG A 506 38.60 21.85 -30.73
C ARG A 506 37.89 22.01 -32.07
N ARG A 507 38.40 23.01 -32.80
CA ARG A 507 38.24 23.22 -34.24
C ARG A 507 39.03 22.13 -35.02
N GLY A 508 38.55 21.82 -36.17
CA GLY A 508 39.33 21.25 -37.26
C GLY A 508 38.60 20.09 -37.92
N LYS A 509 38.40 19.99 -39.11
CA LYS A 509 38.69 20.51 -40.40
C LYS A 509 37.97 19.63 -41.41
N ARG A 510 37.36 20.25 -42.39
CA ARG A 510 36.86 19.65 -43.65
C ARG A 510 37.95 18.86 -44.38
N ARG A 511 37.55 17.78 -45.06
CA ARG A 511 37.91 17.27 -46.42
C ARG A 511 37.81 15.75 -46.39
N ARG A 512 37.18 15.04 -47.21
CA ARG A 512 36.66 15.03 -48.59
C ARG A 512 35.47 14.10 -48.67
#